data_069020265d315e0e6f948c484735c585
#
_entry.id   069020265d315e0e6f948c484735c585
#
_cell.length_a   1.000
_cell.length_b   1.000
_cell.length_c   1.000
_cell.angle_alpha   90.00
_cell.angle_beta   90.00
_cell.angle_gamma   90.00
#
_symmetry.space_group_name_H-M   'P 1'
#
loop_
_entity.id
_entity.type
_entity.pdbx_description
1 polymer ?
#
loop_
_entity_poly.entity_id
_entity_poly.type
_entity_poly.pdbx_seq_one_letter_code
_entity_poly.pdbx_strand_id
1 'polypeptide(L)'
;DGKRGLYSDPDNNSQTRVDDMMEGVIIALTRKNTIDKAWDELFRTFNYKKGKGAVKYKKGEKIAIKINLNDNGGTNIIDATPQSVYSLLHQLVDIMKIPQNCITVYDAQRRGISAVYDYVQPVYPNVNYQNWGGFVPDVIRYSSEITDAGARSLARAAYEADYMINMALMKRHSEPTDKWRDSAGQTAITATGKNQFGS
;
A
#
# COMPACT_ATOMS: atom_id res chain seq x y z
N ASP A 1 25.97 -19.47 7.25
CA ASP A 1 25.63 -19.82 5.85
C ASP A 1 24.75 -18.73 5.27
N GLY A 2 25.36 -17.83 4.51
CA GLY A 2 24.66 -16.68 3.97
C GLY A 2 23.79 -17.01 2.74
N LYS A 3 22.90 -17.95 2.84
CA LYS A 3 21.78 -18.04 1.90
C LYS A 3 20.88 -16.84 2.14
N ARG A 4 21.17 -15.76 1.46
CA ARG A 4 20.25 -14.64 1.34
C ARG A 4 19.09 -15.10 0.46
N GLY A 5 18.11 -15.77 1.07
CA GLY A 5 16.84 -16.04 0.40
C GLY A 5 16.13 -14.73 0.09
N LEU A 6 15.20 -14.77 -0.84
CA LEU A 6 14.34 -13.62 -1.13
C LEU A 6 13.54 -13.25 0.11
N TYR A 7 13.38 -11.97 0.39
CA TYR A 7 12.56 -11.49 1.51
C TYR A 7 11.08 -11.88 1.36
N SER A 8 10.65 -12.21 0.14
CA SER A 8 9.31 -12.71 -0.17
C SER A 8 9.14 -14.20 0.06
N ASP A 9 10.26 -14.93 0.27
CA ASP A 9 10.22 -16.35 0.55
C ASP A 9 9.65 -16.59 1.95
N PRO A 10 8.58 -17.39 2.10
CA PRO A 10 7.98 -17.70 3.40
C PRO A 10 8.99 -18.26 4.41
N ASP A 11 9.98 -19.01 3.97
CA ASP A 11 11.00 -19.62 4.83
C ASP A 11 11.96 -18.57 5.44
N ASN A 12 12.01 -17.37 4.86
CA ASN A 12 12.86 -16.28 5.34
C ASN A 12 12.10 -15.25 6.19
N ASN A 13 10.78 -15.34 6.25
CA ASN A 13 9.93 -14.43 7.00
C ASN A 13 8.94 -15.20 7.88
N SER A 14 8.89 -14.84 9.14
CA SER A 14 7.87 -15.35 10.05
C SER A 14 6.61 -14.48 9.96
N GLN A 15 5.50 -15.03 9.46
CA GLN A 15 4.22 -14.31 9.41
C GLN A 15 3.84 -13.80 10.80
N THR A 16 3.97 -14.63 11.85
CA THR A 16 3.66 -14.23 13.23
C THR A 16 4.44 -12.99 13.66
N ARG A 17 5.74 -12.94 13.35
CA ARG A 17 6.54 -11.76 13.70
C ARG A 17 6.11 -10.52 12.93
N VAL A 18 5.73 -10.68 11.66
CA VAL A 18 5.22 -9.56 10.86
C VAL A 18 3.88 -9.07 11.40
N ASP A 19 3.02 -9.99 11.83
CA ASP A 19 1.73 -9.66 12.46
C ASP A 19 1.95 -8.87 13.76
N ASP A 20 2.83 -9.35 14.65
CA ASP A 20 3.21 -8.67 15.90
C ASP A 20 3.79 -7.27 15.64
N MET A 21 4.66 -7.14 14.64
CA MET A 21 5.26 -5.86 14.25
C MET A 21 4.20 -4.88 13.71
N MET A 22 3.32 -5.35 12.84
CA MET A 22 2.26 -4.52 12.25
C MET A 22 1.28 -4.06 13.33
N GLU A 23 0.85 -4.97 14.21
CA GLU A 23 -0.01 -4.65 15.34
C GLU A 23 0.67 -3.63 16.27
N GLY A 24 1.92 -3.88 16.65
CA GLY A 24 2.69 -3.00 17.51
C GLY A 24 2.83 -1.59 16.97
N VAL A 25 3.05 -1.43 15.65
CA VAL A 25 3.13 -0.11 15.01
C VAL A 25 1.79 0.63 15.08
N ILE A 26 0.68 -0.02 14.77
CA ILE A 26 -0.66 0.60 14.77
C ILE A 26 -1.08 0.98 16.20
N ILE A 27 -0.82 0.13 17.17
CA ILE A 27 -1.07 0.39 18.59
C ILE A 27 -0.21 1.56 19.09
N ALA A 28 1.08 1.56 18.79
CA ALA A 28 1.99 2.63 19.19
C ALA A 28 1.61 3.99 18.59
N LEU A 29 1.23 4.00 17.30
CA LEU A 29 0.81 5.21 16.59
C LEU A 29 -0.43 5.85 17.25
N THR A 30 -1.35 5.03 17.70
CA THR A 30 -2.64 5.49 18.24
C THR A 30 -2.66 5.60 19.77
N ARG A 31 -1.67 5.02 20.45
CA ARG A 31 -1.61 4.89 21.90
C ARG A 31 -2.82 4.14 22.50
N LYS A 32 -3.42 3.24 21.73
CA LYS A 32 -4.50 2.36 22.20
C LYS A 32 -3.90 1.05 22.71
N ASN A 33 -4.69 0.28 23.42
CA ASN A 33 -4.26 -0.97 24.06
C ASN A 33 -4.70 -2.24 23.30
N THR A 34 -5.50 -2.08 22.25
CA THR A 34 -5.95 -3.18 21.38
C THR A 34 -6.02 -2.70 19.94
N ILE A 35 -5.85 -3.63 18.99
CA ILE A 35 -5.76 -3.31 17.58
C ILE A 35 -7.10 -2.79 17.00
N ASP A 36 -8.23 -3.31 17.46
CA ASP A 36 -9.56 -2.83 17.07
C ASP A 36 -9.79 -1.36 17.49
N LYS A 37 -9.41 -1.00 18.72
CA LYS A 37 -9.47 0.39 19.19
C LYS A 37 -8.49 1.29 18.46
N ALA A 38 -7.33 0.75 18.10
CA ALA A 38 -6.33 1.48 17.35
C ALA A 38 -6.84 1.83 15.95
N TRP A 39 -7.42 0.89 15.22
CA TRP A 39 -8.06 1.15 13.93
C TRP A 39 -9.25 2.10 14.04
N ASP A 40 -10.11 1.94 15.04
CA ASP A 40 -11.20 2.88 15.30
C ASP A 40 -10.69 4.31 15.47
N GLU A 41 -9.58 4.49 16.19
CA GLU A 41 -8.96 5.81 16.39
C GLU A 41 -8.42 6.38 15.08
N LEU A 42 -7.76 5.55 14.25
CA LEU A 42 -7.27 6.01 12.94
C LEU A 42 -8.42 6.48 12.05
N PHE A 43 -9.51 5.71 11.95
CA PHE A 43 -10.68 6.12 11.17
C PHE A 43 -11.32 7.40 11.70
N ARG A 44 -11.48 7.53 13.04
CA ARG A 44 -12.03 8.74 13.66
C ARG A 44 -11.16 9.96 13.41
N THR A 45 -9.85 9.83 13.57
CA THR A 45 -8.89 10.90 13.35
C THR A 45 -8.90 11.35 11.89
N PHE A 46 -8.90 10.40 10.95
CA PHE A 46 -8.98 10.68 9.53
C PHE A 46 -10.28 11.41 9.17
N ASN A 47 -11.42 10.89 9.60
CA ASN A 47 -12.73 11.46 9.33
C ASN A 47 -12.87 12.87 9.93
N TYR A 48 -12.37 13.07 11.13
CA TYR A 48 -12.33 14.40 11.76
C TYR A 48 -11.54 15.41 10.91
N LYS A 49 -10.33 15.01 10.46
CA LYS A 49 -9.50 15.85 9.59
C LYS A 49 -10.14 16.15 8.24
N LYS A 50 -11.01 15.27 7.76
CA LYS A 50 -11.78 15.45 6.52
C LYS A 50 -13.09 16.23 6.72
N GLY A 51 -13.38 16.74 7.91
CA GLY A 51 -14.61 17.46 8.21
C GLY A 51 -15.86 16.60 8.36
N LYS A 52 -15.70 15.26 8.38
CA LYS A 52 -16.81 14.30 8.56
C LYS A 52 -17.18 14.06 10.03
N GLY A 53 -16.49 14.73 10.98
CA GLY A 53 -16.60 14.45 12.41
C GLY A 53 -15.77 13.23 12.85
N ALA A 54 -15.65 12.99 14.16
CA ALA A 54 -14.89 11.87 14.73
C ALA A 54 -15.69 10.56 14.67
N VAL A 55 -16.02 10.11 13.45
CA VAL A 55 -16.82 8.89 13.21
C VAL A 55 -15.93 7.71 12.80
N LYS A 56 -16.35 6.51 13.16
CA LYS A 56 -15.70 5.24 12.79
C LYS A 56 -15.93 4.91 11.31
N TYR A 57 -15.23 3.87 10.83
CA TYR A 57 -15.55 3.24 9.56
C TYR A 57 -17.03 2.84 9.51
N LYS A 58 -17.68 3.10 8.38
CA LYS A 58 -19.04 2.68 8.10
C LYS A 58 -19.02 1.57 7.06
N LYS A 59 -19.82 0.54 7.30
CA LYS A 59 -19.94 -0.59 6.36
C LYS A 59 -20.29 -0.09 4.95
N GLY A 60 -19.49 -0.52 3.98
CA GLY A 60 -19.61 -0.13 2.58
C GLY A 60 -18.65 0.99 2.15
N GLU A 61 -18.00 1.69 3.07
CA GLU A 61 -16.92 2.61 2.70
C GLU A 61 -15.74 1.82 2.12
N LYS A 62 -15.09 2.39 1.09
CA LYS A 62 -14.03 1.74 0.33
C LYS A 62 -12.66 2.08 0.88
N ILE A 63 -11.79 1.07 0.98
CA ILE A 63 -10.39 1.23 1.38
C ILE A 63 -9.49 0.85 0.20
N ALA A 64 -8.61 1.76 -0.20
CA ALA A 64 -7.56 1.47 -1.17
C ALA A 64 -6.21 1.31 -0.44
N ILE A 65 -5.52 0.21 -0.72
CA ILE A 65 -4.17 -0.09 -0.20
C ILE A 65 -3.19 0.01 -1.36
N LYS A 66 -2.40 1.09 -1.39
CA LYS A 66 -1.35 1.27 -2.39
C LYS A 66 -0.08 0.56 -1.96
N ILE A 67 0.36 -0.38 -2.75
CA ILE A 67 1.60 -1.13 -2.54
C ILE A 67 2.61 -0.84 -3.67
N ASN A 68 3.84 -1.35 -3.56
CA ASN A 68 4.83 -1.30 -4.64
C ASN A 68 4.96 -2.67 -5.30
N LEU A 69 4.71 -2.73 -6.61
CA LEU A 69 4.93 -3.89 -7.48
C LEU A 69 5.85 -3.47 -8.64
N ASN A 70 7.11 -3.20 -8.33
CA ASN A 70 8.05 -2.61 -9.30
C ASN A 70 8.92 -3.64 -10.02
N ASP A 71 8.77 -4.91 -9.69
CA ASP A 71 9.56 -5.98 -10.32
C ASP A 71 8.88 -6.45 -11.60
N ASN A 72 9.34 -5.93 -12.72
CA ASN A 72 8.86 -6.35 -14.04
C ASN A 72 9.33 -7.76 -14.46
N GLY A 73 10.21 -8.38 -13.72
CA GLY A 73 10.90 -9.60 -14.10
C GLY A 73 10.54 -10.83 -13.30
N GLY A 74 9.67 -10.71 -12.31
CA GLY A 74 9.26 -11.86 -11.49
C GLY A 74 10.30 -12.31 -10.47
N THR A 75 11.29 -11.47 -10.14
CA THR A 75 12.26 -11.80 -9.09
C THR A 75 11.78 -11.42 -7.70
N ASN A 76 10.73 -10.62 -7.60
CA ASN A 76 10.11 -10.14 -6.36
C ASN A 76 11.06 -9.49 -5.34
N ILE A 77 12.22 -9.02 -5.82
CA ILE A 77 13.28 -8.48 -4.96
C ILE A 77 12.93 -7.06 -4.47
N ILE A 78 12.08 -6.35 -5.20
CA ILE A 78 11.78 -4.93 -4.95
C ILE A 78 10.28 -4.64 -4.81
N ASP A 79 9.47 -5.67 -4.69
CA ASP A 79 8.04 -5.58 -4.46
C ASP A 79 7.69 -5.49 -2.97
N ALA A 80 6.45 -5.14 -2.67
CA ALA A 80 5.94 -5.18 -1.30
C ALA A 80 6.08 -6.61 -0.73
N THR A 81 6.34 -6.70 0.56
CA THR A 81 6.45 -8.00 1.26
C THR A 81 5.06 -8.64 1.38
N PRO A 82 4.84 -9.85 0.87
CA PRO A 82 3.54 -10.51 0.94
C PRO A 82 2.99 -10.63 2.36
N GLN A 83 3.84 -10.96 3.32
CA GLN A 83 3.48 -11.11 4.72
C GLN A 83 2.96 -9.80 5.34
N SER A 84 3.51 -8.65 4.94
CA SER A 84 3.04 -7.35 5.43
C SER A 84 1.65 -7.02 4.89
N VAL A 85 1.38 -7.34 3.62
CA VAL A 85 0.05 -7.15 3.02
C VAL A 85 -0.96 -8.09 3.66
N TYR A 86 -0.57 -9.35 3.89
CA TYR A 86 -1.40 -10.31 4.62
C TYR A 86 -1.77 -9.79 6.01
N SER A 87 -0.78 -9.34 6.79
CA SER A 87 -0.99 -8.82 8.14
C SER A 87 -1.97 -7.65 8.16
N LEU A 88 -1.85 -6.73 7.20
CA LEU A 88 -2.79 -5.62 7.07
C LEU A 88 -4.20 -6.09 6.71
N LEU A 89 -4.34 -7.02 5.75
CA LEU A 89 -5.63 -7.59 5.39
C LEU A 89 -6.26 -8.35 6.56
N HIS A 90 -5.45 -9.12 7.31
CA HIS A 90 -5.91 -9.81 8.53
C HIS A 90 -6.52 -8.82 9.53
N GLN A 91 -5.85 -7.71 9.80
CA GLN A 91 -6.40 -6.69 10.71
C GLN A 91 -7.70 -6.08 10.18
N LEU A 92 -7.75 -5.71 8.92
CA LEU A 92 -8.93 -5.06 8.35
C LEU A 92 -10.12 -6.02 8.18
N VAL A 93 -9.88 -7.23 7.69
CA VAL A 93 -10.96 -8.20 7.39
C VAL A 93 -11.35 -8.98 8.63
N ASP A 94 -10.36 -9.59 9.32
CA ASP A 94 -10.66 -10.55 10.38
C ASP A 94 -10.88 -9.90 11.74
N ILE A 95 -10.22 -8.79 12.04
CA ILE A 95 -10.38 -8.07 13.30
C ILE A 95 -11.45 -6.98 13.16
N MET A 96 -11.30 -6.08 12.18
CA MET A 96 -12.24 -4.96 11.99
C MET A 96 -13.54 -5.36 11.29
N LYS A 97 -13.64 -6.58 10.76
CA LYS A 97 -14.82 -7.11 10.05
C LYS A 97 -15.22 -6.28 8.83
N ILE A 98 -14.24 -5.65 8.17
CA ILE A 98 -14.46 -4.93 6.93
C ILE A 98 -14.69 -5.93 5.80
N PRO A 99 -15.78 -5.80 5.03
CA PRO A 99 -16.03 -6.72 3.92
C PRO A 99 -14.89 -6.70 2.90
N GLN A 100 -14.42 -7.86 2.49
CA GLN A 100 -13.30 -7.99 1.54
C GLN A 100 -13.51 -7.19 0.26
N ASN A 101 -14.74 -7.19 -0.29
CA ASN A 101 -15.09 -6.46 -1.50
C ASN A 101 -15.09 -4.92 -1.35
N CYS A 102 -14.93 -4.41 -0.13
CA CYS A 102 -14.70 -2.99 0.14
C CYS A 102 -13.21 -2.63 0.14
N ILE A 103 -12.32 -3.60 0.00
CA ILE A 103 -10.87 -3.39 0.03
C ILE A 103 -10.30 -3.63 -1.37
N THR A 104 -9.44 -2.70 -1.81
CA THR A 104 -8.68 -2.83 -3.06
C THR A 104 -7.20 -2.72 -2.75
N VAL A 105 -6.42 -3.74 -3.09
CA VAL A 105 -4.96 -3.72 -3.08
C VAL A 105 -4.48 -3.44 -4.49
N TYR A 106 -3.63 -2.43 -4.69
CA TYR A 106 -3.26 -2.01 -6.03
C TYR A 106 -1.84 -1.44 -6.15
N ASP A 107 -1.28 -1.57 -7.34
CA ASP A 107 -0.24 -0.71 -7.89
C ASP A 107 -0.68 -0.26 -9.29
N ALA A 108 -0.82 1.05 -9.49
CA ALA A 108 -1.43 1.59 -10.71
C ALA A 108 -0.58 1.42 -11.97
N GLN A 109 0.73 1.27 -11.83
CA GLN A 109 1.66 1.33 -12.96
C GLN A 109 2.20 -0.03 -13.41
N ARG A 110 1.91 -1.11 -12.71
CA ARG A 110 2.55 -2.40 -13.00
C ARG A 110 1.56 -3.46 -13.38
N ARG A 111 1.95 -4.23 -14.41
CA ARG A 111 1.26 -5.43 -14.85
C ARG A 111 1.95 -6.63 -14.25
N GLY A 112 1.19 -7.62 -13.91
CA GLY A 112 1.72 -8.94 -13.66
C GLY A 112 1.17 -9.59 -12.41
N ILE A 113 1.35 -10.89 -12.39
CA ILE A 113 1.18 -11.73 -11.21
C ILE A 113 2.30 -11.35 -10.27
N SER A 114 1.99 -10.97 -9.06
CA SER A 114 3.00 -10.71 -8.04
C SER A 114 2.92 -11.77 -6.96
N ALA A 115 4.05 -12.12 -6.37
CA ALA A 115 4.09 -13.00 -5.22
C ALA A 115 3.21 -12.51 -4.05
N VAL A 116 2.94 -11.21 -4.02
CA VAL A 116 1.99 -10.62 -3.06
C VAL A 116 0.59 -11.17 -3.30
N TYR A 117 0.10 -11.11 -4.53
CA TYR A 117 -1.26 -11.58 -4.84
C TYR A 117 -1.36 -13.08 -4.70
N ASP A 118 -0.36 -13.84 -5.16
CA ASP A 118 -0.31 -15.29 -5.02
C ASP A 118 -0.36 -15.73 -3.55
N TYR A 119 0.20 -14.92 -2.64
CA TYR A 119 0.22 -15.22 -1.21
C TYR A 119 -1.10 -14.86 -0.51
N VAL A 120 -1.70 -13.72 -0.83
CA VAL A 120 -2.85 -13.20 -0.08
C VAL A 120 -4.21 -13.59 -0.69
N GLN A 121 -4.29 -13.74 -2.01
CA GLN A 121 -5.56 -14.02 -2.70
C GLN A 121 -6.21 -15.35 -2.32
N PRO A 122 -5.48 -16.44 -2.07
CA PRO A 122 -6.09 -17.69 -1.60
C PRO A 122 -6.82 -17.56 -0.26
N VAL A 123 -6.37 -16.63 0.60
CA VAL A 123 -6.96 -16.39 1.93
C VAL A 123 -8.07 -15.35 1.89
N TYR A 124 -7.88 -14.30 1.07
CA TYR A 124 -8.84 -13.19 0.92
C TYR A 124 -9.34 -13.06 -0.53
N PRO A 125 -10.06 -14.07 -1.06
CA PRO A 125 -10.39 -14.15 -2.49
C PRO A 125 -11.35 -13.07 -2.99
N ASN A 126 -12.09 -12.41 -2.10
CA ASN A 126 -13.04 -11.36 -2.46
C ASN A 126 -12.48 -9.93 -2.29
N VAL A 127 -11.21 -9.79 -1.91
CA VAL A 127 -10.49 -8.51 -1.99
C VAL A 127 -10.23 -8.19 -3.46
N ASN A 128 -10.36 -6.93 -3.85
CA ASN A 128 -10.05 -6.51 -5.21
C ASN A 128 -8.54 -6.35 -5.37
N TYR A 129 -7.94 -7.16 -6.24
CA TYR A 129 -6.51 -7.08 -6.57
C TYR A 129 -6.36 -6.43 -7.93
N GLN A 130 -5.89 -5.19 -7.96
CA GLN A 130 -5.74 -4.45 -9.21
C GLN A 130 -4.28 -4.43 -9.66
N ASN A 131 -4.09 -4.96 -10.86
CA ASN A 131 -2.91 -4.71 -11.67
C ASN A 131 -3.30 -3.65 -12.69
N TRP A 132 -2.38 -2.94 -13.25
CA TRP A 132 -2.48 -2.05 -14.37
C TRP A 132 -3.91 -1.76 -14.91
N GLY A 133 -4.24 -0.47 -15.02
CA GLY A 133 -5.46 0.00 -15.66
C GLY A 133 -6.51 0.58 -14.72
N GLY A 134 -7.55 1.14 -15.29
CA GLY A 134 -8.61 1.75 -14.50
C GLY A 134 -8.25 3.12 -13.96
N PHE A 135 -7.73 4.00 -14.83
CA PHE A 135 -7.55 5.40 -14.49
C PHE A 135 -8.84 6.21 -14.68
N VAL A 136 -9.02 7.20 -13.83
CA VAL A 136 -10.01 8.25 -14.02
C VAL A 136 -9.27 9.47 -14.57
N PRO A 137 -9.54 9.90 -15.81
CA PRO A 137 -8.82 11.00 -16.44
C PRO A 137 -9.23 12.36 -15.87
N ASP A 138 -8.35 13.33 -16.00
CA ASP A 138 -8.62 14.76 -15.76
C ASP A 138 -9.15 15.12 -14.35
N VAL A 139 -8.88 14.27 -13.36
CA VAL A 139 -9.33 14.51 -11.96
C VAL A 139 -8.36 15.33 -11.14
N ILE A 140 -7.07 15.37 -11.52
CA ILE A 140 -6.06 16.17 -10.85
C ILE A 140 -6.02 17.56 -11.48
N ARG A 141 -5.97 18.59 -10.63
CA ARG A 141 -5.82 19.98 -11.04
C ARG A 141 -4.49 20.52 -10.52
N TYR A 142 -3.72 21.11 -11.40
CA TYR A 142 -2.45 21.74 -11.10
C TYR A 142 -2.60 23.26 -11.14
N SER A 143 -1.73 23.98 -10.45
CA SER A 143 -1.67 25.45 -10.46
C SER A 143 -1.09 26.01 -11.76
N SER A 144 -0.36 25.19 -12.53
CA SER A 144 0.18 25.50 -13.85
C SER A 144 -0.40 24.57 -14.90
N GLU A 145 -0.39 25.01 -16.16
CA GLU A 145 -0.86 24.17 -17.25
C GLU A 145 0.08 22.96 -17.44
N ILE A 146 -0.48 21.76 -17.35
CA ILE A 146 0.21 20.51 -17.67
C ILE A 146 -0.49 19.89 -18.88
N THR A 147 0.22 19.76 -19.96
CA THR A 147 -0.31 19.27 -21.24
C THR A 147 -0.38 17.74 -21.31
N ASP A 148 0.38 17.04 -20.47
CA ASP A 148 0.32 15.58 -20.40
C ASP A 148 -0.98 15.12 -19.70
N ALA A 149 -1.89 14.55 -20.50
CA ALA A 149 -3.16 14.03 -20.01
C ALA A 149 -2.98 12.89 -18.99
N GLY A 150 -1.90 12.10 -19.10
CA GLY A 150 -1.57 11.04 -18.16
C GLY A 150 -1.26 11.58 -16.76
N ALA A 151 -0.62 12.74 -16.68
CA ALA A 151 -0.29 13.38 -15.41
C ALA A 151 -1.52 13.91 -14.63
N ARG A 152 -2.70 13.98 -15.26
CA ARG A 152 -3.95 14.43 -14.65
C ARG A 152 -4.89 13.29 -14.26
N SER A 153 -4.47 12.07 -14.47
CA SER A 153 -5.26 10.89 -14.18
C SER A 153 -4.92 10.32 -12.81
N LEU A 154 -5.90 9.70 -12.16
CA LEU A 154 -5.74 9.03 -10.88
C LEU A 154 -6.20 7.58 -11.01
N ALA A 155 -5.52 6.65 -10.36
CA ALA A 155 -5.98 5.28 -10.30
C ALA A 155 -7.40 5.21 -9.75
N ARG A 156 -8.28 4.46 -10.40
CA ARG A 156 -9.68 4.34 -9.99
C ARG A 156 -9.82 3.89 -8.55
N ALA A 157 -8.97 2.96 -8.10
CA ALA A 157 -8.94 2.52 -6.71
C ALA A 157 -8.75 3.67 -5.73
N ALA A 158 -7.82 4.59 -6.01
CA ALA A 158 -7.57 5.76 -5.17
C ALA A 158 -8.70 6.80 -5.29
N TYR A 159 -9.22 6.99 -6.51
CA TYR A 159 -10.27 7.98 -6.76
C TYR A 159 -11.59 7.63 -6.06
N GLU A 160 -11.95 6.34 -6.03
CA GLU A 160 -13.20 5.86 -5.45
C GLU A 160 -13.10 5.54 -3.95
N ALA A 161 -11.90 5.58 -3.37
CA ALA A 161 -11.70 5.21 -1.98
C ALA A 161 -12.16 6.30 -0.99
N ASP A 162 -12.81 5.87 0.08
CA ASP A 162 -13.05 6.72 1.25
C ASP A 162 -11.80 6.86 2.12
N TYR A 163 -10.99 5.80 2.15
CA TYR A 163 -9.72 5.74 2.89
C TYR A 163 -8.61 5.20 2.01
N MET A 164 -7.43 5.77 2.17
CA MET A 164 -6.24 5.31 1.47
C MET A 164 -5.14 4.94 2.46
N ILE A 165 -4.64 3.72 2.36
CA ILE A 165 -3.50 3.22 3.12
C ILE A 165 -2.30 3.14 2.18
N ASN A 166 -1.25 3.87 2.52
CA ASN A 166 -0.03 3.90 1.75
C ASN A 166 1.00 2.95 2.35
N MET A 167 1.14 1.75 1.78
CA MET A 167 2.14 0.75 2.16
C MET A 167 3.39 0.87 1.29
N ALA A 168 4.14 1.95 1.51
CA ALA A 168 5.38 2.17 0.78
C ALA A 168 6.48 1.20 1.22
N LEU A 169 7.16 0.60 0.25
CA LEU A 169 8.41 -0.10 0.49
C LEU A 169 9.56 0.92 0.53
N MET A 170 10.27 0.98 1.66
CA MET A 170 11.49 1.77 1.76
C MET A 170 12.62 1.03 1.03
N LYS A 171 13.00 1.52 -0.13
CA LYS A 171 14.04 0.93 -0.94
C LYS A 171 14.93 1.97 -1.61
N ARG A 172 16.16 1.58 -1.91
CA ARG A 172 17.09 2.37 -2.70
C ARG A 172 16.71 2.29 -4.18
N HIS A 173 16.76 3.40 -4.88
CA HIS A 173 16.82 3.42 -6.33
C HIS A 173 18.26 3.13 -6.73
N SER A 174 18.54 1.91 -7.14
CA SER A 174 19.82 1.53 -7.70
C SER A 174 19.70 1.48 -9.21
N GLU A 175 19.95 2.60 -9.86
CA GLU A 175 20.48 2.55 -11.21
C GLU A 175 21.98 2.77 -11.09
N PRO A 176 22.80 1.96 -11.78
CA PRO A 176 24.25 2.18 -11.85
C PRO A 176 24.61 3.44 -12.64
N THR A 177 23.63 4.05 -13.29
CA THR A 177 23.83 5.26 -14.12
C THR A 177 23.68 6.49 -13.24
N ASP A 178 24.63 7.39 -13.34
CA ASP A 178 24.80 8.63 -12.56
C ASP A 178 23.61 9.62 -12.60
N LYS A 179 22.55 9.29 -13.31
CA LYS A 179 21.39 10.18 -13.54
C LYS A 179 20.52 10.45 -12.29
N TRP A 180 20.66 9.65 -11.23
CA TRP A 180 19.85 9.73 -10.02
C TRP A 180 20.66 9.99 -8.76
N ARG A 181 21.90 10.38 -8.91
CA ARG A 181 22.73 10.85 -7.80
C ARG A 181 22.56 12.35 -7.65
N ASP A 182 22.38 12.81 -6.42
CA ASP A 182 22.52 14.23 -6.13
C ASP A 182 23.97 14.67 -6.28
N SER A 183 24.22 15.96 -6.14
CA SER A 183 25.56 16.55 -6.20
C SER A 183 26.54 16.00 -5.16
N ALA A 184 26.05 15.29 -4.12
CA ALA A 184 26.83 14.60 -3.10
C ALA A 184 27.05 13.11 -3.41
N GLY A 185 26.60 12.61 -4.58
CA GLY A 185 26.72 11.21 -4.99
C GLY A 185 25.74 10.25 -4.28
N GLN A 186 24.73 10.78 -3.62
CA GLN A 186 23.72 9.97 -2.90
C GLN A 186 22.61 9.52 -3.84
N THR A 187 22.16 8.29 -3.67
CA THR A 187 21.03 7.73 -4.44
C THR A 187 19.71 8.05 -3.75
N ALA A 188 18.71 8.38 -4.54
CA ALA A 188 17.36 8.62 -4.04
C ALA A 188 16.78 7.38 -3.34
N ILE A 189 16.12 7.59 -2.21
CA ILE A 189 15.39 6.55 -1.47
C ILE A 189 13.90 6.68 -1.80
N THR A 190 13.25 5.56 -2.10
CA THR A 190 11.79 5.52 -2.18
C THR A 190 11.20 5.63 -0.78
N ALA A 191 10.37 6.62 -0.58
CA ALA A 191 9.63 6.85 0.66
C ALA A 191 8.13 6.95 0.34
N THR A 192 7.33 7.16 1.38
CA THR A 192 5.86 7.19 1.28
C THR A 192 5.33 8.13 0.20
N GLY A 193 5.90 9.33 0.06
CA GLY A 193 5.48 10.29 -0.97
C GLY A 193 5.64 9.74 -2.39
N LYS A 194 6.74 9.02 -2.65
CA LYS A 194 6.99 8.46 -3.97
C LYS A 194 6.10 7.25 -4.29
N ASN A 195 5.60 6.53 -3.29
CA ASN A 195 4.65 5.44 -3.52
C ASN A 195 3.30 5.95 -4.06
N GLN A 196 2.96 7.22 -3.80
CA GLN A 196 1.79 7.88 -4.37
C GLN A 196 1.98 8.27 -5.84
N PHE A 197 3.21 8.27 -6.32
CA PHE A 197 3.57 8.60 -7.68
C PHE A 197 3.11 7.49 -8.62
N GLY A 198 2.00 7.57 -9.20
CA GLY A 198 1.38 6.53 -10.01
C GLY A 198 0.08 5.98 -9.41
N SER A 199 -0.43 6.72 -8.46
CA SER A 199 -1.81 6.51 -7.98
C SER A 199 -2.80 7.21 -8.87
#